data_6a0f819c30f9c60e76f5647e7fc6bebb
#
_entry.id   6a0f819c30f9c60e76f5647e7fc6bebb
#
_cell.length_a   1.000
_cell.length_b   1.000
_cell.length_c   1.000
_cell.angle_alpha   90.00
_cell.angle_beta   90.00
_cell.angle_gamma   90.00
#
_symmetry.space_group_name_H-M   'P 1'
#
loop_
_entity.id
_entity.type
_entity.pdbx_description
1 polymer ?
#
loop_
_entity_poly.entity_id
_entity_poly.type
_entity_poly.pdbx_seq_one_letter_code
_entity_poly.pdbx_strand_id
1 'polypeptide(L)'
;IHTAKNPQAIAQLPKGLHLAVPGKLTVAVAALNSPPLTVFSDDNKTLLGSEVDIARLVADSLGLELNVVPTSWEDWPLGVASGKYDAAVSNITVTKERKEKFDFATYRKDSLGFYVKSTSPLSKIEKAEDIAGLRIIVGSGTNQEAILLAWNAENLKKGLKPFTPVYTKDDAAQTLALQSGRADAFFGPNVIGAWKAALTGKTKLVGSVDGGWPKAAHIAVTVKKGSGLVEPVQTALNGAIRSGDYAKVLNRWGEGVESIPQSEINPAGLGD
;
A
#
# COMPACT_ATOMS: atom_id res chain seq x y z
N ILE A 1 9.48 -14.67 3.88
CA ILE A 1 10.54 -13.93 4.61
C ILE A 1 10.15 -13.93 6.09
N HIS A 2 11.04 -14.45 6.92
CA HIS A 2 10.90 -14.47 8.36
C HIS A 2 11.89 -13.50 9.01
N THR A 3 11.62 -13.11 10.25
CA THR A 3 12.51 -12.29 11.04
C THR A 3 12.67 -12.89 12.44
N ALA A 4 13.70 -12.48 13.16
CA ALA A 4 13.96 -12.95 14.51
C ALA A 4 12.93 -12.36 15.50
N LYS A 5 12.72 -13.05 16.62
CA LYS A 5 11.95 -12.53 17.75
C LYS A 5 12.57 -11.22 18.23
N ASN A 6 11.72 -10.26 18.58
CA ASN A 6 12.11 -8.98 19.13
C ASN A 6 11.76 -8.95 20.62
N PRO A 7 12.76 -9.13 21.54
CA PRO A 7 12.47 -9.17 22.97
C PRO A 7 11.81 -7.91 23.50
N GLN A 8 12.16 -6.74 22.97
CA GLN A 8 11.54 -5.47 23.38
C GLN A 8 10.06 -5.44 23.01
N ALA A 9 9.70 -5.87 21.80
CA ALA A 9 8.31 -5.94 21.36
C ALA A 9 7.51 -6.94 22.20
N ILE A 10 8.09 -8.12 22.48
CA ILE A 10 7.45 -9.15 23.30
C ILE A 10 7.21 -8.63 24.73
N ALA A 11 8.16 -7.91 25.31
CA ALA A 11 8.02 -7.32 26.64
C ALA A 11 6.91 -6.26 26.73
N GLN A 12 6.55 -5.64 25.61
CA GLN A 12 5.47 -4.65 25.55
C GLN A 12 4.07 -5.25 25.42
N LEU A 13 3.97 -6.57 25.17
CA LEU A 13 2.67 -7.22 25.09
C LEU A 13 1.93 -7.08 26.44
N PRO A 14 0.64 -6.71 26.43
CA PRO A 14 -0.11 -6.55 27.67
C PRO A 14 -0.16 -7.85 28.49
N LYS A 15 -0.08 -7.75 29.80
CA LYS A 15 -0.39 -8.86 30.68
C LYS A 15 -1.87 -9.18 30.58
N GLY A 16 -2.19 -10.47 30.43
CA GLY A 16 -3.58 -10.89 30.25
C GLY A 16 -4.13 -10.61 28.86
N LEU A 17 -3.28 -10.41 27.88
CA LEU A 17 -3.69 -10.25 26.48
C LEU A 17 -4.49 -11.48 26.03
N HIS A 18 -5.70 -11.21 25.54
CA HIS A 18 -6.54 -12.23 24.91
C HIS A 18 -6.39 -12.15 23.40
N LEU A 19 -5.70 -13.15 22.84
CA LEU A 19 -5.65 -13.33 21.39
C LEU A 19 -6.88 -14.13 20.92
N ALA A 20 -7.31 -13.89 19.69
CA ALA A 20 -8.43 -14.64 19.09
C ALA A 20 -8.19 -16.15 19.14
N VAL A 21 -6.95 -16.57 18.92
CA VAL A 21 -6.48 -17.94 19.09
C VAL A 21 -5.20 -17.90 19.96
N PRO A 22 -5.17 -18.61 21.10
CA PRO A 22 -3.99 -18.63 21.96
C PRO A 22 -2.72 -19.02 21.20
N GLY A 23 -1.63 -18.25 21.40
CA GLY A 23 -0.34 -18.49 20.77
C GLY A 23 -0.23 -18.03 19.32
N LYS A 24 -1.28 -17.49 18.75
CA LYS A 24 -1.32 -17.05 17.36
C LYS A 24 -1.71 -15.57 17.26
N LEU A 25 -1.11 -14.89 16.28
CA LEU A 25 -1.59 -13.55 15.87
C LEU A 25 -2.54 -13.74 14.70
N THR A 26 -3.83 -13.51 14.94
CA THR A 26 -4.86 -13.62 13.91
C THR A 26 -4.98 -12.29 13.17
N VAL A 27 -4.63 -12.32 11.90
CA VAL A 27 -4.58 -11.12 11.05
C VAL A 27 -5.57 -11.25 9.90
N ALA A 28 -6.50 -10.31 9.85
CA ALA A 28 -7.42 -10.16 8.73
C ALA A 28 -6.67 -9.56 7.54
N VAL A 29 -6.75 -10.21 6.41
CA VAL A 29 -6.21 -9.72 5.13
C VAL A 29 -7.35 -9.75 4.13
N ALA A 30 -7.61 -8.62 3.49
CA ALA A 30 -8.67 -8.55 2.51
C ALA A 30 -8.36 -9.50 1.34
N ALA A 31 -9.26 -10.45 1.12
CA ALA A 31 -9.10 -11.51 0.13
C ALA A 31 -9.40 -11.03 -1.28
N LEU A 32 -9.20 -9.76 -1.54
CA LEU A 32 -9.28 -9.23 -2.89
C LEU A 32 -8.05 -9.71 -3.65
N ASN A 33 -8.26 -10.33 -4.79
CA ASN A 33 -7.17 -10.74 -5.66
C ASN A 33 -6.52 -9.48 -6.25
N SER A 34 -5.64 -8.88 -5.46
CA SER A 34 -5.01 -7.58 -5.71
C SER A 34 -3.49 -7.70 -5.65
N PRO A 35 -2.87 -8.40 -6.62
CA PRO A 35 -1.41 -8.50 -6.64
C PRO A 35 -0.76 -7.11 -6.73
N PRO A 36 0.35 -6.88 -6.06
CA PRO A 36 1.15 -7.79 -5.22
C PRO A 36 0.72 -7.81 -3.75
N LEU A 37 -0.34 -7.08 -3.37
CA LEU A 37 -0.79 -6.98 -1.97
C LEU A 37 -1.24 -8.34 -1.45
N THR A 38 -2.17 -8.96 -2.16
CA THR A 38 -2.68 -10.29 -1.86
C THR A 38 -2.91 -11.07 -3.14
N VAL A 39 -2.55 -12.33 -3.11
CA VAL A 39 -2.78 -13.27 -4.21
C VAL A 39 -2.88 -14.68 -3.65
N PHE A 40 -3.79 -15.47 -4.17
CA PHE A 40 -3.82 -16.90 -3.86
C PHE A 40 -2.76 -17.63 -4.67
N SER A 41 -2.07 -18.56 -4.02
CA SER A 41 -1.16 -19.46 -4.72
C SER A 41 -1.95 -20.44 -5.61
N ASP A 42 -1.24 -21.25 -6.37
CA ASP A 42 -1.84 -22.20 -7.31
C ASP A 42 -2.79 -23.22 -6.66
N ASP A 43 -2.69 -23.42 -5.33
CA ASP A 43 -3.61 -24.28 -4.58
C ASP A 43 -4.96 -23.62 -4.29
N ASN A 44 -5.13 -22.33 -4.65
CA ASN A 44 -6.31 -21.51 -4.36
C ASN A 44 -6.70 -21.43 -2.88
N LYS A 45 -5.77 -21.73 -1.98
CA LYS A 45 -5.99 -21.73 -0.52
C LYS A 45 -4.97 -20.89 0.22
N THR A 46 -3.70 -20.97 -0.18
CA THR A 46 -2.62 -20.26 0.48
C THR A 46 -2.58 -18.81 -0.02
N LEU A 47 -2.74 -17.89 0.92
CA LEU A 47 -2.67 -16.46 0.62
C LEU A 47 -1.21 -15.99 0.69
N LEU A 48 -0.75 -15.33 -0.35
CA LEU A 48 0.58 -14.74 -0.50
C LEU A 48 0.45 -13.24 -0.74
N GLY A 49 1.55 -12.54 -0.67
CA GLY A 49 1.61 -11.12 -1.01
C GLY A 49 2.34 -10.30 0.04
N SER A 50 2.51 -9.01 -0.26
CA SER A 50 3.20 -8.08 0.64
C SER A 50 2.48 -7.92 1.98
N GLU A 51 1.15 -7.88 1.97
CA GLU A 51 0.36 -7.77 3.20
C GLU A 51 0.58 -8.96 4.13
N VAL A 52 0.62 -10.17 3.57
CA VAL A 52 0.90 -11.38 4.34
C VAL A 52 2.33 -11.37 4.88
N ASP A 53 3.30 -10.94 4.07
CA ASP A 53 4.70 -10.87 4.49
C ASP A 53 4.91 -9.83 5.60
N ILE A 54 4.25 -8.69 5.55
CA ILE A 54 4.26 -7.70 6.65
C ILE A 54 3.66 -8.28 7.92
N ALA A 55 2.51 -8.94 7.82
CA ALA A 55 1.88 -9.62 8.97
C ALA A 55 2.81 -10.66 9.59
N ARG A 56 3.57 -11.39 8.78
CA ARG A 56 4.54 -12.38 9.23
C ARG A 56 5.71 -11.74 9.98
N LEU A 57 6.23 -10.60 9.52
CA LEU A 57 7.27 -9.87 10.25
C LEU A 57 6.80 -9.50 11.65
N VAL A 58 5.56 -9.05 11.78
CA VAL A 58 4.98 -8.69 13.08
C VAL A 58 4.83 -9.92 13.97
N ALA A 59 4.21 -10.98 13.46
CA ALA A 59 4.00 -12.22 14.23
C ALA A 59 5.32 -12.84 14.68
N ASP A 60 6.29 -12.98 13.78
CA ASP A 60 7.62 -13.51 14.12
C ASP A 60 8.30 -12.69 15.21
N SER A 61 8.27 -11.36 15.08
CA SER A 61 8.86 -10.45 16.05
C SER A 61 8.24 -10.60 17.44
N LEU A 62 6.94 -10.87 17.50
CA LEU A 62 6.20 -11.07 18.75
C LEU A 62 6.29 -12.50 19.29
N GLY A 63 6.96 -13.41 18.59
CA GLY A 63 7.07 -14.81 18.98
C GLY A 63 5.76 -15.58 18.85
N LEU A 64 4.86 -15.11 17.97
CA LEU A 64 3.55 -15.72 17.73
C LEU A 64 3.51 -16.40 16.36
N GLU A 65 2.73 -17.45 16.27
CA GLU A 65 2.41 -18.07 14.97
C GLU A 65 1.42 -17.17 14.23
N LEU A 66 1.65 -16.95 12.94
CA LEU A 66 0.73 -16.18 12.11
C LEU A 66 -0.48 -17.00 11.70
N ASN A 67 -1.67 -16.48 11.99
CA ASN A 67 -2.94 -17.00 11.52
C ASN A 67 -3.59 -15.98 10.58
N VAL A 68 -3.44 -16.18 9.28
CA VAL A 68 -4.01 -15.30 8.25
C VAL A 68 -5.45 -15.68 7.98
N VAL A 69 -6.35 -14.72 8.09
CA VAL A 69 -7.78 -14.93 7.79
C VAL A 69 -8.17 -14.04 6.62
N PRO A 70 -8.45 -14.61 5.46
CA PRO A 70 -9.04 -13.87 4.35
C PRO A 70 -10.39 -13.30 4.76
N THR A 71 -10.62 -12.02 4.48
CA THR A 71 -11.88 -11.36 4.82
C THR A 71 -12.27 -10.37 3.73
N SER A 72 -13.52 -9.92 3.74
CA SER A 72 -13.95 -8.82 2.88
C SER A 72 -13.51 -7.48 3.46
N TRP A 73 -13.44 -6.48 2.60
CA TRP A 73 -13.15 -5.12 3.04
C TRP A 73 -14.20 -4.60 4.05
N GLU A 74 -15.47 -4.95 3.84
CA GLU A 74 -16.57 -4.52 4.70
C GLU A 74 -16.52 -5.16 6.09
N ASP A 75 -15.95 -6.36 6.22
CA ASP A 75 -16.00 -7.13 7.47
C ASP A 75 -14.83 -6.88 8.41
N TRP A 76 -13.70 -6.35 7.93
CA TRP A 76 -12.54 -6.19 8.80
C TRP A 76 -12.78 -5.22 9.98
N PRO A 77 -13.51 -4.09 9.81
CA PRO A 77 -13.68 -3.15 10.95
C PRO A 77 -14.38 -3.79 12.14
N LEU A 78 -15.49 -4.47 11.90
CA LEU A 78 -16.22 -5.14 12.98
C LEU A 78 -15.42 -6.30 13.55
N GLY A 79 -14.74 -7.07 12.72
CA GLY A 79 -13.91 -8.20 13.15
C GLY A 79 -12.76 -7.79 14.06
N VAL A 80 -12.09 -6.67 13.78
CA VAL A 80 -11.04 -6.13 14.65
C VAL A 80 -11.64 -5.54 15.92
N ALA A 81 -12.73 -4.77 15.81
CA ALA A 81 -13.38 -4.15 16.96
C ALA A 81 -13.94 -5.18 17.94
N SER A 82 -14.45 -6.31 17.45
CA SER A 82 -15.03 -7.37 18.29
C SER A 82 -14.00 -8.37 18.85
N GLY A 83 -12.75 -8.30 18.40
CA GLY A 83 -11.71 -9.25 18.79
C GLY A 83 -11.74 -10.58 18.02
N LYS A 84 -12.54 -10.68 16.97
CA LYS A 84 -12.51 -11.81 16.04
C LYS A 84 -11.15 -11.93 15.36
N TYR A 85 -10.55 -10.79 15.03
CA TYR A 85 -9.18 -10.65 14.54
C TYR A 85 -8.38 -9.81 15.52
N ASP A 86 -7.11 -10.14 15.71
CA ASP A 86 -6.21 -9.36 16.58
C ASP A 86 -5.75 -8.09 15.87
N ALA A 87 -5.59 -8.16 14.55
CA ALA A 87 -5.16 -7.07 13.72
C ALA A 87 -5.69 -7.22 12.30
N ALA A 88 -5.62 -6.15 11.52
CA ALA A 88 -5.82 -6.18 10.08
C ALA A 88 -4.60 -5.59 9.38
N VAL A 89 -4.16 -6.24 8.31
CA VAL A 89 -3.12 -5.77 7.39
C VAL A 89 -3.72 -5.85 5.99
N SER A 90 -4.38 -4.79 5.56
CA SER A 90 -5.25 -4.80 4.38
C SER A 90 -5.22 -3.47 3.63
N ASN A 91 -4.04 -2.91 3.43
CA ASN A 91 -3.89 -1.63 2.74
C ASN A 91 -4.78 -0.53 3.34
N ILE A 92 -4.85 -0.49 4.67
CA ILE A 92 -5.73 0.43 5.39
C ILE A 92 -5.04 1.76 5.56
N THR A 93 -5.64 2.82 5.02
CA THR A 93 -5.17 4.19 5.17
C THR A 93 -5.55 4.74 6.54
N VAL A 94 -4.63 5.41 7.19
CA VAL A 94 -4.90 6.15 8.43
C VAL A 94 -5.79 7.35 8.10
N THR A 95 -6.95 7.41 8.75
CA THR A 95 -7.86 8.55 8.63
C THR A 95 -8.29 9.03 10.00
N LYS A 96 -8.69 10.29 10.09
CA LYS A 96 -9.23 10.87 11.33
C LYS A 96 -10.40 10.04 11.86
N GLU A 97 -11.34 9.66 11.00
CA GLU A 97 -12.52 8.88 11.36
C GLU A 97 -12.13 7.51 11.92
N ARG A 98 -11.20 6.79 11.23
CA ARG A 98 -10.76 5.47 11.67
C ARG A 98 -10.02 5.52 13.01
N LYS A 99 -9.31 6.60 13.31
CA LYS A 99 -8.62 6.78 14.61
C LYS A 99 -9.56 6.85 15.80
N GLU A 100 -10.85 7.04 15.59
CA GLU A 100 -11.84 6.99 16.67
C GLU A 100 -12.02 5.58 17.25
N LYS A 101 -11.82 4.54 16.43
CA LYS A 101 -12.07 3.13 16.78
C LYS A 101 -10.84 2.24 16.77
N PHE A 102 -9.80 2.65 16.08
CA PHE A 102 -8.60 1.85 15.87
C PHE A 102 -7.34 2.62 16.19
N ASP A 103 -6.28 1.86 16.53
CA ASP A 103 -4.91 2.36 16.60
C ASP A 103 -4.12 1.82 15.41
N PHE A 104 -3.17 2.60 14.93
CA PHE A 104 -2.42 2.35 13.70
C PHE A 104 -0.92 2.39 13.94
N ALA A 105 -0.20 1.38 13.46
CA ALA A 105 1.24 1.39 13.33
C ALA A 105 1.60 1.34 11.85
N THR A 106 2.21 2.39 11.32
CA THR A 106 2.43 2.53 9.89
C THR A 106 3.50 1.57 9.38
N TYR A 107 3.35 1.09 8.15
CA TYR A 107 4.35 0.25 7.50
C TYR A 107 4.62 0.63 6.04
N ARG A 108 3.84 1.52 5.44
CA ARG A 108 4.01 1.90 4.05
C ARG A 108 3.37 3.27 3.78
N LYS A 109 3.91 3.99 2.81
CA LYS A 109 3.24 5.15 2.22
C LYS A 109 2.52 4.71 0.98
N ASP A 110 1.24 5.04 0.85
CA ASP A 110 0.54 4.85 -0.42
C ASP A 110 1.13 5.78 -1.47
N SER A 111 1.36 5.24 -2.65
CA SER A 111 2.00 5.96 -3.74
C SER A 111 1.27 5.74 -5.05
N LEU A 112 1.25 6.77 -5.88
CA LEU A 112 0.79 6.72 -7.26
C LEU A 112 2.02 6.78 -8.17
N GLY A 113 1.99 6.04 -9.27
CA GLY A 113 3.10 5.96 -10.18
C GLY A 113 2.74 6.36 -11.61
N PHE A 114 3.67 7.01 -12.28
CA PHE A 114 3.63 7.21 -13.72
C PHE A 114 4.42 6.11 -14.40
N TYR A 115 3.76 5.34 -15.20
CA TYR A 115 4.34 4.23 -15.97
C TYR A 115 4.26 4.51 -17.45
N VAL A 116 5.36 4.31 -18.15
CA VAL A 116 5.46 4.48 -19.60
C VAL A 116 5.90 3.17 -20.23
N LYS A 117 5.73 3.03 -21.53
CA LYS A 117 6.27 1.91 -22.30
C LYS A 117 7.79 1.83 -22.08
N SER A 118 8.35 0.62 -21.90
CA SER A 118 9.78 0.42 -21.65
C SER A 118 10.70 1.12 -22.66
N THR A 119 10.24 1.22 -23.91
CA THR A 119 10.99 1.86 -25.01
C THR A 119 10.72 3.36 -25.14
N SER A 120 9.89 3.94 -24.27
CA SER A 120 9.58 5.37 -24.31
C SER A 120 10.82 6.22 -24.03
N PRO A 121 10.99 7.35 -24.72
CA PRO A 121 12.04 8.32 -24.38
C PRO A 121 11.74 9.10 -23.10
N LEU A 122 10.51 9.07 -22.59
CA LEU A 122 10.16 9.71 -21.33
C LEU A 122 10.88 8.98 -20.18
N SER A 123 11.66 9.73 -19.40
CA SER A 123 12.46 9.19 -18.31
C SER A 123 12.08 9.78 -16.96
N LYS A 124 11.28 10.86 -16.94
CA LYS A 124 11.05 11.61 -15.73
C LYS A 124 9.72 12.39 -15.78
N ILE A 125 8.81 12.08 -14.88
CA ILE A 125 7.58 12.85 -14.64
C ILE A 125 7.51 13.11 -13.13
N GLU A 126 7.95 14.29 -12.68
CA GLU A 126 8.07 14.61 -11.25
C GLU A 126 7.23 15.81 -10.82
N LYS A 127 6.83 16.65 -11.74
CA LYS A 127 6.14 17.92 -11.46
C LYS A 127 5.08 18.22 -12.51
N ALA A 128 4.23 19.18 -12.22
CA ALA A 128 3.09 19.52 -13.07
C ALA A 128 3.51 19.80 -14.53
N GLU A 129 4.58 20.52 -14.76
CA GLU A 129 5.04 20.85 -16.11
C GLU A 129 5.38 19.62 -16.95
N ASP A 130 5.76 18.52 -16.31
CA ASP A 130 6.17 17.29 -17.01
C ASP A 130 5.00 16.58 -17.68
N ILE A 131 3.75 16.87 -17.31
CA ILE A 131 2.57 16.28 -17.96
C ILE A 131 2.01 17.12 -19.10
N ALA A 132 2.54 18.33 -19.32
CA ALA A 132 2.02 19.22 -20.37
C ALA A 132 2.08 18.55 -21.74
N GLY A 133 0.95 18.51 -22.43
CA GLY A 133 0.83 17.93 -23.77
C GLY A 133 0.85 16.40 -23.83
N LEU A 134 0.93 15.71 -22.69
CA LEU A 134 0.90 14.26 -22.66
C LEU A 134 -0.54 13.70 -22.68
N ARG A 135 -0.67 12.50 -23.22
CA ARG A 135 -1.90 11.70 -23.17
C ARG A 135 -1.71 10.66 -22.06
N ILE A 136 -2.49 10.79 -20.99
CA ILE A 136 -2.30 9.99 -19.77
C ILE A 136 -3.54 9.17 -19.46
N ILE A 137 -3.36 7.85 -19.36
CA ILE A 137 -4.41 6.93 -18.93
C ILE A 137 -4.63 7.11 -17.43
N VAL A 138 -5.88 7.34 -17.03
CA VAL A 138 -6.27 7.56 -15.64
C VAL A 138 -7.69 7.06 -15.42
N GLY A 139 -7.98 6.59 -14.21
CA GLY A 139 -9.33 6.20 -13.82
C GLY A 139 -10.23 7.41 -13.60
N SER A 140 -11.42 7.38 -14.16
CA SER A 140 -12.43 8.43 -13.94
C SER A 140 -12.92 8.41 -12.49
N GLY A 141 -13.06 9.58 -11.89
CA GLY A 141 -13.55 9.75 -10.52
C GLY A 141 -12.54 9.36 -9.44
N THR A 142 -11.30 9.13 -9.79
CA THR A 142 -10.24 8.75 -8.85
C THR A 142 -9.50 9.95 -8.31
N ASN A 143 -8.78 9.75 -7.20
CA ASN A 143 -7.86 10.76 -6.67
C ASN A 143 -6.74 11.09 -7.67
N GLN A 144 -6.29 10.10 -8.43
CA GLN A 144 -5.28 10.30 -9.49
C GLN A 144 -5.76 11.31 -10.54
N GLU A 145 -7.01 11.18 -10.97
CA GLU A 145 -7.59 12.14 -11.91
C GLU A 145 -7.62 13.55 -11.32
N ALA A 146 -8.03 13.68 -10.06
CA ALA A 146 -8.06 14.96 -9.38
C ALA A 146 -6.68 15.63 -9.32
N ILE A 147 -5.62 14.85 -9.09
CA ILE A 147 -4.23 15.34 -9.09
C ILE A 147 -3.84 15.86 -10.48
N LEU A 148 -4.11 15.10 -11.53
CA LEU A 148 -3.79 15.51 -12.90
C LEU A 148 -4.55 16.77 -13.30
N LEU A 149 -5.82 16.88 -12.90
CA LEU A 149 -6.61 18.09 -13.17
C LEU A 149 -6.06 19.31 -12.44
N ALA A 150 -5.60 19.16 -11.19
CA ALA A 150 -4.96 20.23 -10.43
C ALA A 150 -3.65 20.67 -11.08
N TRP A 151 -2.82 19.73 -11.51
CA TRP A 151 -1.57 20.01 -12.22
C TRP A 151 -1.83 20.69 -13.56
N ASN A 152 -2.86 20.24 -14.27
CA ASN A 152 -3.25 20.83 -15.54
C ASN A 152 -3.69 22.30 -15.37
N ALA A 153 -4.45 22.61 -14.31
CA ALA A 153 -4.85 23.99 -14.01
C ALA A 153 -3.65 24.90 -13.79
N GLU A 154 -2.63 24.43 -13.06
CA GLU A 154 -1.37 25.17 -12.90
C GLU A 154 -0.67 25.41 -14.25
N ASN A 155 -0.60 24.38 -15.10
CA ASN A 155 0.03 24.45 -16.40
C ASN A 155 -0.66 25.45 -17.33
N LEU A 156 -1.99 25.46 -17.33
CA LEU A 156 -2.77 26.40 -18.14
C LEU A 156 -2.51 27.86 -17.74
N LYS A 157 -2.36 28.13 -16.43
CA LYS A 157 -1.99 29.48 -15.96
C LYS A 157 -0.62 29.92 -16.46
N LYS A 158 0.28 28.98 -16.72
CA LYS A 158 1.62 29.24 -17.25
C LYS A 158 1.69 29.22 -18.78
N GLY A 159 0.55 29.09 -19.46
CA GLY A 159 0.49 29.03 -20.92
C GLY A 159 1.02 27.71 -21.51
N LEU A 160 1.15 26.65 -20.70
CA LEU A 160 1.58 25.34 -21.17
C LEU A 160 0.40 24.58 -21.79
N LYS A 161 0.73 23.61 -22.64
CA LYS A 161 -0.29 22.76 -23.28
C LYS A 161 -1.03 21.91 -22.24
N PRO A 162 -2.35 21.71 -22.41
CA PRO A 162 -3.09 20.81 -21.54
C PRO A 162 -2.63 19.35 -21.77
N PHE A 163 -2.72 18.54 -20.70
CA PHE A 163 -2.67 17.10 -20.88
C PHE A 163 -4.01 16.59 -21.40
N THR A 164 -4.03 15.40 -21.97
CA THR A 164 -5.24 14.74 -22.43
C THR A 164 -5.48 13.51 -21.59
N PRO A 165 -6.55 13.43 -20.80
CA PRO A 165 -6.91 12.19 -20.10
C PRO A 165 -7.37 11.13 -21.11
N VAL A 166 -6.92 9.90 -20.91
CA VAL A 166 -7.35 8.73 -21.69
C VAL A 166 -8.03 7.78 -20.73
N TYR A 167 -9.31 7.53 -20.95
CA TYR A 167 -10.10 6.61 -20.16
C TYR A 167 -10.21 5.28 -20.87
N THR A 168 -9.97 4.20 -20.14
CA THR A 168 -10.05 2.85 -20.68
C THR A 168 -11.04 2.02 -19.86
N LYS A 169 -11.73 1.10 -20.52
CA LYS A 169 -12.78 0.29 -19.89
C LYS A 169 -12.25 -0.84 -19.03
N ASP A 170 -11.02 -1.31 -19.32
CA ASP A 170 -10.41 -2.45 -18.63
C ASP A 170 -8.89 -2.45 -18.79
N ASP A 171 -8.25 -3.41 -18.14
CA ASP A 171 -6.80 -3.57 -18.15
C ASP A 171 -6.24 -3.89 -19.55
N ALA A 172 -6.95 -4.68 -20.34
CA ALA A 172 -6.50 -5.03 -21.69
C ALA A 172 -6.50 -3.79 -22.60
N ALA A 173 -7.53 -2.96 -22.54
CA ALA A 173 -7.61 -1.70 -23.27
C ALA A 173 -6.52 -0.71 -22.85
N GLN A 174 -6.22 -0.64 -21.55
CA GLN A 174 -5.13 0.17 -21.00
C GLN A 174 -3.78 -0.27 -21.57
N THR A 175 -3.48 -1.55 -21.50
CA THR A 175 -2.24 -2.12 -22.03
C THR A 175 -2.08 -1.84 -23.51
N LEU A 176 -3.15 -2.05 -24.30
CA LEU A 176 -3.14 -1.78 -25.74
C LEU A 176 -2.89 -0.30 -26.05
N ALA A 177 -3.57 0.61 -25.36
CA ALA A 177 -3.39 2.05 -25.57
C ALA A 177 -1.95 2.49 -25.30
N LEU A 178 -1.33 1.97 -24.24
CA LEU A 178 0.04 2.31 -23.87
C LEU A 178 1.05 1.70 -24.87
N GLN A 179 0.91 0.43 -25.21
CA GLN A 179 1.85 -0.25 -26.10
C GLN A 179 1.73 0.22 -27.57
N SER A 180 0.56 0.61 -28.01
CA SER A 180 0.33 1.13 -29.38
C SER A 180 0.76 2.60 -29.55
N GLY A 181 1.08 3.30 -28.47
CA GLY A 181 1.42 4.73 -28.51
C GLY A 181 0.22 5.66 -28.58
N ARG A 182 -1.01 5.18 -28.40
CA ARG A 182 -2.19 6.04 -28.29
C ARG A 182 -2.23 6.82 -26.99
N ALA A 183 -1.56 6.32 -25.95
CA ALA A 183 -1.31 7.03 -24.73
C ALA A 183 0.20 7.04 -24.44
N ASP A 184 0.66 8.10 -23.78
CA ASP A 184 2.08 8.27 -23.45
C ASP A 184 2.44 7.65 -22.10
N ALA A 185 1.50 7.68 -21.16
CA ALA A 185 1.71 7.20 -19.80
C ALA A 185 0.40 6.67 -19.20
N PHE A 186 0.57 5.83 -18.16
CA PHE A 186 -0.49 5.45 -17.23
C PHE A 186 -0.17 6.07 -15.87
N PHE A 187 -1.18 6.62 -15.19
CA PHE A 187 -1.06 7.14 -13.83
C PHE A 187 -2.08 6.47 -12.93
N GLY A 188 -1.61 5.75 -11.93
CA GLY A 188 -2.45 5.00 -11.00
C GLY A 188 -1.67 4.45 -9.82
N PRO A 189 -2.29 3.55 -9.03
CA PRO A 189 -1.64 2.95 -7.88
C PRO A 189 -0.30 2.31 -8.23
N ASN A 190 0.75 2.71 -7.52
CA ASN A 190 2.11 2.22 -7.80
C ASN A 190 2.21 0.70 -7.68
N VAL A 191 1.56 0.09 -6.69
CA VAL A 191 1.59 -1.37 -6.49
C VAL A 191 1.13 -2.14 -7.73
N ILE A 192 0.10 -1.67 -8.40
CA ILE A 192 -0.44 -2.29 -9.62
C ILE A 192 0.54 -2.14 -10.78
N GLY A 193 1.04 -0.93 -11.00
CA GLY A 193 2.01 -0.64 -12.05
C GLY A 193 3.33 -1.39 -11.87
N ALA A 194 3.84 -1.44 -10.65
CA ALA A 194 5.06 -2.17 -10.31
C ALA A 194 4.92 -3.68 -10.58
N TRP A 195 3.78 -4.26 -10.22
CA TRP A 195 3.49 -5.66 -10.49
C TRP A 195 3.50 -5.96 -12.00
N LYS A 196 2.81 -5.15 -12.78
CA LYS A 196 2.77 -5.29 -14.24
C LYS A 196 4.17 -5.12 -14.86
N ALA A 197 4.94 -4.14 -14.39
CA ALA A 197 6.30 -3.92 -14.88
C ALA A 197 7.20 -5.13 -14.61
N ALA A 198 7.14 -5.69 -13.40
CA ALA A 198 7.89 -6.88 -13.03
C ALA A 198 7.46 -8.11 -13.83
N LEU A 199 6.15 -8.28 -14.05
CA LEU A 199 5.59 -9.44 -14.71
C LEU A 199 5.88 -9.45 -16.22
N THR A 200 5.80 -8.31 -16.88
CA THR A 200 5.85 -8.21 -18.35
C THR A 200 7.14 -7.63 -18.91
N GLY A 201 7.86 -6.82 -18.14
CA GLY A 201 9.00 -6.04 -18.62
C GLY A 201 8.67 -5.00 -19.69
N LYS A 202 7.37 -4.73 -19.93
CA LYS A 202 6.91 -3.86 -21.03
C LYS A 202 6.69 -2.41 -20.60
N THR A 203 6.76 -2.12 -19.31
CA THR A 203 6.59 -0.79 -18.75
C THR A 203 7.67 -0.47 -17.74
N LYS A 204 7.89 0.82 -17.51
CA LYS A 204 8.84 1.32 -16.49
C LYS A 204 8.24 2.48 -15.73
N LEU A 205 8.59 2.59 -14.45
CA LEU A 205 8.25 3.72 -13.59
C LEU A 205 9.12 4.92 -13.93
N VAL A 206 8.50 6.08 -14.13
CA VAL A 206 9.22 7.34 -14.43
C VAL A 206 8.91 8.47 -13.45
N GLY A 207 8.05 8.24 -12.49
CA GLY A 207 7.75 9.20 -11.45
C GLY A 207 6.72 8.69 -10.47
N SER A 208 6.70 9.25 -9.27
CA SER A 208 5.74 8.88 -8.24
C SER A 208 5.23 10.12 -7.50
N VAL A 209 4.01 10.01 -7.00
CA VAL A 209 3.32 11.06 -6.25
C VAL A 209 2.67 10.40 -5.03
N ASP A 210 2.65 11.09 -3.89
CA ASP A 210 1.96 10.60 -2.70
C ASP A 210 0.48 10.35 -2.99
N GLY A 211 -0.05 9.22 -2.52
CA GLY A 211 -1.42 8.80 -2.80
C GLY A 211 -2.48 9.74 -2.27
N GLY A 212 -2.18 10.49 -1.23
CA GLY A 212 -3.05 11.53 -0.65
C GLY A 212 -2.66 12.95 -1.02
N TRP A 213 -1.85 13.12 -2.09
CA TRP A 213 -1.33 14.43 -2.50
C TRP A 213 -2.40 15.54 -2.33
N PRO A 214 -2.04 16.74 -1.78
CA PRO A 214 -0.70 17.16 -1.37
C PRO A 214 -0.21 16.58 -0.03
N LYS A 215 -0.99 15.77 0.65
CA LYS A 215 -0.62 15.07 1.89
C LYS A 215 -0.16 13.65 1.59
N ALA A 216 0.62 13.07 2.49
CA ALA A 216 0.96 11.65 2.42
C ALA A 216 -0.22 10.80 2.93
N ALA A 217 -0.45 9.65 2.29
CA ALA A 217 -1.39 8.65 2.75
C ALA A 217 -0.61 7.52 3.44
N HIS A 218 -0.78 7.38 4.75
CA HIS A 218 -0.10 6.38 5.56
C HIS A 218 -0.91 5.08 5.58
N ILE A 219 -0.25 3.98 5.29
CA ILE A 219 -0.82 2.64 5.35
C ILE A 219 -0.31 1.94 6.61
N ALA A 220 -1.19 1.32 7.36
CA ALA A 220 -0.85 0.85 8.70
C ALA A 220 -1.46 -0.49 9.07
N VAL A 221 -0.73 -1.21 9.93
CA VAL A 221 -1.30 -2.31 10.70
C VAL A 221 -2.34 -1.71 11.64
N THR A 222 -3.54 -2.25 11.59
CA THR A 222 -4.71 -1.73 12.30
C THR A 222 -5.09 -2.66 13.42
N VAL A 223 -5.18 -2.14 14.64
CA VAL A 223 -5.57 -2.89 15.84
C VAL A 223 -6.72 -2.17 16.54
N LYS A 224 -7.43 -2.88 17.40
CA LYS A 224 -8.49 -2.28 18.20
C LYS A 224 -7.91 -1.19 19.11
N LYS A 225 -8.55 -0.04 19.13
CA LYS A 225 -8.15 1.08 19.99
C LYS A 225 -8.09 0.66 21.45
N GLY A 226 -6.99 0.96 22.10
CA GLY A 226 -6.80 0.64 23.50
C GLY A 226 -6.53 -0.84 23.81
N SER A 227 -6.33 -1.69 22.79
CA SER A 227 -6.02 -3.11 23.00
C SER A 227 -4.62 -3.35 23.56
N GLY A 228 -3.74 -2.34 23.49
CA GLY A 228 -2.35 -2.47 23.91
C GLY A 228 -1.44 -3.13 22.86
N LEU A 229 -1.93 -3.42 21.67
CA LEU A 229 -1.15 -4.06 20.61
C LEU A 229 -0.36 -3.10 19.74
N VAL A 230 -0.76 -1.82 19.69
CA VAL A 230 -0.14 -0.88 18.73
C VAL A 230 1.34 -0.64 19.03
N GLU A 231 1.73 -0.50 20.29
CA GLU A 231 3.14 -0.29 20.66
C GLU A 231 4.03 -1.49 20.34
N PRO A 232 3.68 -2.73 20.75
CA PRO A 232 4.49 -3.88 20.37
C PRO A 232 4.54 -4.09 18.86
N VAL A 233 3.47 -3.79 18.13
CA VAL A 233 3.47 -3.84 16.66
C VAL A 233 4.42 -2.82 16.07
N GLN A 234 4.40 -1.58 16.55
CA GLN A 234 5.35 -0.54 16.10
C GLN A 234 6.80 -0.96 16.37
N THR A 235 7.09 -1.45 17.56
CA THR A 235 8.44 -1.92 17.93
C THR A 235 8.88 -3.07 17.03
N ALA A 236 7.98 -4.00 16.73
CA ALA A 236 8.24 -5.09 15.80
C ALA A 236 8.58 -4.58 14.39
N LEU A 237 7.79 -3.66 13.87
CA LEU A 237 8.03 -3.07 12.55
C LEU A 237 9.35 -2.30 12.50
N ASN A 238 9.64 -1.48 13.51
CA ASN A 238 10.91 -0.75 13.58
C ASN A 238 12.11 -1.69 13.67
N GLY A 239 12.00 -2.79 14.39
CA GLY A 239 13.03 -3.83 14.43
C GLY A 239 13.28 -4.46 13.08
N ALA A 240 12.22 -4.78 12.32
CA ALA A 240 12.32 -5.32 10.98
C ALA A 240 12.89 -4.30 9.98
N ILE A 241 12.60 -3.02 10.14
CA ILE A 241 13.19 -1.95 9.34
C ILE A 241 14.71 -1.91 9.58
N ARG A 242 15.14 -1.92 10.84
CA ARG A 242 16.57 -1.89 11.18
C ARG A 242 17.33 -3.13 10.74
N SER A 243 16.72 -4.31 10.83
CA SER A 243 17.35 -5.57 10.41
C SER A 243 17.48 -5.72 8.90
N GLY A 244 16.73 -4.95 8.13
CA GLY A 244 16.66 -5.06 6.67
C GLY A 244 15.60 -6.05 6.17
N ASP A 245 14.93 -6.79 7.04
CA ASP A 245 13.90 -7.76 6.61
C ASP A 245 12.67 -7.05 6.04
N TYR A 246 12.30 -5.89 6.57
CA TYR A 246 11.26 -5.04 6.01
C TYR A 246 11.58 -4.63 4.56
N ALA A 247 12.79 -4.16 4.29
CA ALA A 247 13.19 -3.78 2.93
C ALA A 247 13.15 -4.97 1.97
N LYS A 248 13.53 -6.16 2.42
CA LYS A 248 13.44 -7.39 1.63
C LYS A 248 12.00 -7.69 1.21
N VAL A 249 11.04 -7.49 2.12
CA VAL A 249 9.62 -7.69 1.82
C VAL A 249 9.16 -6.72 0.74
N LEU A 250 9.39 -5.42 0.92
CA LEU A 250 8.93 -4.43 -0.05
C LEU A 250 9.60 -4.60 -1.42
N ASN A 251 10.90 -4.87 -1.45
CA ASN A 251 11.63 -5.07 -2.70
C ASN A 251 11.16 -6.33 -3.43
N ARG A 252 10.85 -7.40 -2.70
CA ARG A 252 10.31 -8.63 -3.27
C ARG A 252 9.04 -8.38 -4.09
N TRP A 253 8.20 -7.49 -3.63
CA TRP A 253 6.90 -7.22 -4.24
C TRP A 253 6.86 -5.95 -5.09
N GLY A 254 8.01 -5.30 -5.31
CA GLY A 254 8.10 -4.09 -6.14
C GLY A 254 7.57 -2.83 -5.47
N GLU A 255 7.51 -2.81 -4.14
CA GLU A 255 6.95 -1.71 -3.36
C GLU A 255 8.04 -0.84 -2.67
N GLY A 256 9.29 -0.95 -3.11
CA GLY A 256 10.40 -0.25 -2.46
C GLY A 256 10.25 1.26 -2.40
N VAL A 257 9.59 1.87 -3.39
CA VAL A 257 9.33 3.33 -3.40
C VAL A 257 8.34 3.76 -2.33
N GLU A 258 7.60 2.83 -1.76
CA GLU A 258 6.60 3.08 -0.72
C GLU A 258 7.15 2.84 0.69
N SER A 259 8.44 2.55 0.81
CA SER A 259 9.08 2.30 2.10
C SER A 259 9.11 3.55 2.97
N ILE A 260 9.05 3.32 4.29
CA ILE A 260 9.15 4.37 5.30
C ILE A 260 10.39 4.14 6.17
N PRO A 261 11.01 5.21 6.69
CA PRO A 261 12.21 5.08 7.52
C PRO A 261 11.92 4.54 8.92
N GLN A 262 10.70 4.72 9.39
CA GLN A 262 10.25 4.24 10.70
C GLN A 262 8.74 4.11 10.75
N SER A 263 8.25 3.19 11.58
CA SER A 263 6.82 3.06 11.88
C SER A 263 6.40 4.13 12.87
N GLU A 264 5.27 4.75 12.61
CA GLU A 264 4.66 5.77 13.47
C GLU A 264 3.30 5.30 13.98
N ILE A 265 2.98 5.67 15.22
CA ILE A 265 1.67 5.38 15.81
C ILE A 265 0.74 6.57 15.55
N ASN A 266 -0.43 6.31 14.98
CA ASN A 266 -1.51 7.28 14.78
C ASN A 266 -1.04 8.62 14.23
N PRO A 267 -0.26 8.67 13.13
CA PRO A 267 0.14 9.94 12.55
C PRO A 267 -1.06 10.73 12.07
N ALA A 268 -0.87 12.02 11.77
CA ALA A 268 -1.88 12.78 11.08
C ALA A 268 -2.25 12.06 9.78
N GLY A 269 -3.53 11.84 9.57
CA GLY A 269 -4.05 11.09 8.44
C GLY A 269 -4.97 11.92 7.56
N LEU A 270 -5.65 11.26 6.64
CA LEU A 270 -6.63 11.94 5.80
C LEU A 270 -7.79 12.42 6.66
N GLY A 271 -8.19 13.68 6.46
CA GLY A 271 -9.23 14.32 7.24
C GLY A 271 -8.76 15.06 8.50
N ASP A 272 -7.50 14.89 8.89
CA ASP A 272 -6.89 15.65 9.99
C ASP A 272 -6.52 17.08 9.59
#